data_1ec5976608c7a746fac7dfeadbe2f305
#
_entry.id   1ec5976608c7a746fac7dfeadbe2f305
#
_cell.length_a   1.000
_cell.length_b   1.000
_cell.length_c   1.000
_cell.angle_alpha   90.00
_cell.angle_beta   90.00
_cell.angle_gamma   90.00
#
_symmetry.space_group_name_H-M   'P 1'
#
loop_
_entity.id
_entity.type
_entity.pdbx_description
1 polymer ?
#
loop_
_entity_poly.entity_id
_entity_poly.type
_entity_poly.pdbx_seq_one_letter_code
_entity_poly.pdbx_strand_id
1 'polypeptide(L)'
;MQTYTYSSIPAQCFLGESPYWSVERQSFFWVDIENGKLFEHQLDSGKTTIKSFPHRLTLVLGGEGGELILALDRKIASFDLSTEKLAWLTEVESDLPLNRFNDGKCDAKGRLWIGTLSTKFTKGSGSLYRVGKDLKPEKQLDQLTISNGMAWTADNQTFYFIDTPTRQIKAYHFELETGEIEFNRVAVEISEELGFPDGMCIDQEGMLWVAHYGGSGVYRWNPTTGELIEKIELPVPHVTSCAFGGSNMDTLLITTAQENLSKDQLKEYPLSGDVFLVKTETRGEEANRFVY
;
A
#
# COMPACT_ATOMS: atom_id res chain seq x y z
N MET A 1 -22.08 -13.39 7.64
CA MET A 1 -20.83 -12.61 7.52
C MET A 1 -20.35 -12.27 8.92
N GLN A 2 -19.06 -12.37 9.16
CA GLN A 2 -18.47 -11.99 10.44
C GLN A 2 -18.60 -10.46 10.63
N THR A 3 -18.96 -10.03 11.83
CA THR A 3 -19.03 -8.60 12.16
C THR A 3 -17.71 -8.19 12.82
N TYR A 4 -16.98 -7.32 12.18
CA TYR A 4 -15.72 -6.77 12.71
C TYR A 4 -15.99 -5.53 13.54
N THR A 5 -15.26 -5.38 14.65
CA THR A 5 -15.19 -4.13 15.40
C THR A 5 -13.91 -3.39 15.02
N TYR A 6 -13.99 -2.09 14.92
CA TYR A 6 -12.85 -1.23 14.62
C TYR A 6 -12.66 -0.15 15.70
N SER A 7 -11.45 0.35 15.81
CA SER A 7 -11.14 1.65 16.41
C SER A 7 -10.60 2.56 15.32
N SER A 8 -10.88 3.87 15.41
CA SER A 8 -10.35 4.87 14.48
C SER A 8 -9.27 5.72 15.13
N ILE A 9 -8.26 6.05 14.35
CA ILE A 9 -7.22 7.02 14.68
C ILE A 9 -7.51 8.28 13.87
N PRO A 10 -7.83 9.43 14.51
CA PRO A 10 -8.07 10.67 13.80
C PRO A 10 -6.81 11.11 13.05
N ALA A 11 -6.86 11.06 11.73
CA ALA A 11 -5.76 11.43 10.85
C ALA A 11 -6.17 12.49 9.82
N GLN A 12 -7.43 12.45 9.38
CA GLN A 12 -8.01 13.40 8.43
C GLN A 12 -7.13 13.55 7.17
N CYS A 13 -6.60 12.43 6.69
CA CYS A 13 -5.78 12.39 5.48
C CYS A 13 -6.62 12.78 4.27
N PHE A 14 -6.07 13.64 3.42
CA PHE A 14 -6.67 13.88 2.11
C PHE A 14 -6.59 12.60 1.26
N LEU A 15 -5.41 11.97 1.22
CA LEU A 15 -5.19 10.66 0.61
C LEU A 15 -4.28 9.83 1.51
N GLY A 16 -4.87 9.13 2.48
CA GLY A 16 -4.16 8.23 3.38
C GLY A 16 -3.75 6.96 2.65
N GLU A 17 -2.47 6.52 2.78
CA GLU A 17 -1.92 5.42 2.01
C GLU A 17 -0.72 4.75 2.70
N SER A 18 -0.20 3.68 2.06
CA SER A 18 1.05 3.00 2.44
C SER A 18 1.11 2.62 3.91
N PRO A 19 0.15 1.87 4.46
CA PRO A 19 0.23 1.39 5.83
C PRO A 19 1.40 0.40 5.98
N TYR A 20 2.22 0.62 7.01
CA TYR A 20 3.39 -0.19 7.32
C TYR A 20 3.50 -0.43 8.82
N TRP A 21 3.82 -1.65 9.24
CA TRP A 21 4.11 -2.01 10.63
C TRP A 21 5.62 -2.17 10.85
N SER A 22 6.17 -1.45 11.79
CA SER A 22 7.54 -1.63 12.26
C SER A 22 7.57 -2.44 13.54
N VAL A 23 8.10 -3.65 13.48
CA VAL A 23 8.24 -4.56 14.62
C VAL A 23 9.19 -3.97 15.66
N GLU A 24 10.30 -3.35 15.24
CA GLU A 24 11.28 -2.77 16.19
C GLU A 24 10.71 -1.59 16.96
N ARG A 25 9.85 -0.81 16.34
CA ARG A 25 9.28 0.38 16.93
C ARG A 25 7.93 0.14 17.58
N GLN A 26 7.33 -1.04 17.35
CA GLN A 26 5.97 -1.37 17.78
C GLN A 26 4.98 -0.26 17.37
N SER A 27 5.14 0.22 16.13
CA SER A 27 4.42 1.37 15.58
C SER A 27 3.90 1.08 14.19
N PHE A 28 2.70 1.57 13.92
CA PHE A 28 2.19 1.70 12.58
C PHE A 28 2.64 3.02 11.96
N PHE A 29 3.00 2.96 10.69
CA PHE A 29 3.26 4.13 9.84
C PHE A 29 2.25 4.17 8.70
N TRP A 30 1.93 5.36 8.23
CA TRP A 30 1.20 5.62 6.99
C TRP A 30 1.53 7.01 6.49
N VAL A 31 1.06 7.33 5.29
CA VAL A 31 1.29 8.64 4.68
C VAL A 31 -0.04 9.33 4.33
N ASP A 32 -0.02 10.65 4.23
CA ASP A 32 -1.01 11.44 3.49
C ASP A 32 -0.28 12.00 2.27
N ILE A 33 -0.58 11.40 1.13
CA ILE A 33 0.19 11.61 -0.11
C ILE A 33 0.24 13.09 -0.49
N GLU A 34 -0.92 13.70 -0.69
CA GLU A 34 -1.02 15.04 -1.24
C GLU A 34 -0.54 16.13 -0.27
N ASN A 35 -0.66 15.88 1.04
CA ASN A 35 -0.19 16.79 2.08
C ASN A 35 1.27 16.52 2.49
N GLY A 36 1.93 15.51 1.92
CA GLY A 36 3.32 15.16 2.23
C GLY A 36 3.57 14.84 3.69
N LYS A 37 2.64 14.12 4.35
CA LYS A 37 2.74 13.82 5.77
C LYS A 37 3.07 12.35 6.01
N LEU A 38 4.00 12.11 6.93
CA LEU A 38 4.30 10.80 7.52
C LEU A 38 3.71 10.76 8.93
N PHE A 39 2.95 9.74 9.20
CA PHE A 39 2.40 9.45 10.52
C PHE A 39 3.12 8.24 11.13
N GLU A 40 3.37 8.31 12.44
CA GLU A 40 3.79 7.19 13.28
C GLU A 40 2.82 7.07 14.45
N HIS A 41 2.18 5.92 14.60
CA HIS A 41 1.28 5.61 15.70
C HIS A 41 1.84 4.45 16.52
N GLN A 42 2.21 4.75 17.77
CA GLN A 42 2.68 3.76 18.74
C GLN A 42 1.48 3.01 19.31
N LEU A 43 1.44 1.71 19.11
CA LEU A 43 0.27 0.90 19.46
C LEU A 43 0.04 0.87 20.98
N ASP A 44 1.10 0.76 21.79
CA ASP A 44 0.99 0.64 23.25
C ASP A 44 0.54 1.94 23.95
N SER A 45 1.05 3.08 23.48
CA SER A 45 0.75 4.38 24.07
C SER A 45 -0.43 5.10 23.44
N GLY A 46 -0.87 4.67 22.25
CA GLY A 46 -1.86 5.35 21.44
C GLY A 46 -1.38 6.72 20.90
N LYS A 47 -0.10 7.02 21.02
CA LYS A 47 0.45 8.31 20.58
C LYS A 47 0.70 8.32 19.07
N THR A 48 0.18 9.35 18.41
CA THR A 48 0.49 9.62 16.99
C THR A 48 1.42 10.82 16.86
N THR A 49 2.47 10.67 16.08
CA THR A 49 3.38 11.76 15.69
C THR A 49 3.31 11.99 14.19
N ILE A 50 3.53 13.23 13.74
CA ILE A 50 3.42 13.63 12.35
C ILE A 50 4.68 14.37 11.94
N LYS A 51 5.22 14.01 10.77
CA LYS A 51 6.30 14.75 10.10
C LYS A 51 5.81 15.20 8.72
N SER A 52 6.23 16.40 8.30
CA SER A 52 5.82 16.96 7.00
C SER A 52 7.01 17.09 6.06
N PHE A 53 6.78 16.80 4.79
CA PHE A 53 7.75 16.92 3.71
C PHE A 53 7.22 17.88 2.64
N PRO A 54 8.11 18.61 1.92
CA PRO A 54 7.72 19.55 0.88
C PRO A 54 7.34 18.88 -0.46
N HIS A 55 7.18 17.56 -0.45
CA HIS A 55 6.89 16.71 -1.60
C HIS A 55 5.69 15.83 -1.28
N ARG A 56 4.99 15.33 -2.30
CA ARG A 56 4.04 14.23 -2.13
C ARG A 56 4.79 13.02 -1.59
N LEU A 57 4.32 12.47 -0.49
CA LEU A 57 4.90 11.28 0.12
C LEU A 57 3.98 10.09 -0.16
N THR A 58 4.40 9.19 -1.03
CA THR A 58 3.53 8.12 -1.54
C THR A 58 3.76 6.78 -0.88
N LEU A 59 4.94 6.55 -0.31
CA LEU A 59 5.32 5.28 0.29
C LEU A 59 6.14 5.48 1.54
N VAL A 60 5.91 4.62 2.54
CA VAL A 60 6.80 4.39 3.69
C VAL A 60 6.98 2.90 3.90
N LEU A 61 8.23 2.46 4.08
CA LEU A 61 8.58 1.10 4.49
C LEU A 61 9.91 1.10 5.25
N GLY A 62 10.31 -0.06 5.80
CA GLY A 62 11.57 -0.19 6.52
C GLY A 62 12.77 -0.43 5.61
N GLY A 63 13.92 0.19 5.94
CA GLY A 63 15.22 -0.18 5.41
C GLY A 63 15.93 -1.22 6.27
N GLU A 64 16.95 -1.87 5.74
CA GLU A 64 17.71 -2.91 6.44
C GLU A 64 18.45 -2.37 7.68
N GLY A 65 18.89 -1.10 7.64
CA GLY A 65 19.61 -0.44 8.74
C GLY A 65 18.73 0.15 9.84
N GLY A 66 17.38 -0.03 9.75
CA GLY A 66 16.41 0.51 10.71
C GLY A 66 15.91 1.91 10.40
N GLU A 67 16.37 2.53 9.32
CA GLU A 67 15.82 3.76 8.76
C GLU A 67 14.49 3.49 8.04
N LEU A 68 13.74 4.54 7.74
CA LEU A 68 12.60 4.47 6.84
C LEU A 68 13.04 4.73 5.40
N ILE A 69 12.40 4.03 4.48
CA ILE A 69 12.49 4.31 3.05
C ILE A 69 11.21 5.04 2.65
N LEU A 70 11.39 6.18 2.02
CA LEU A 70 10.32 7.07 1.61
C LEU A 70 10.34 7.24 0.08
N ALA A 71 9.17 7.18 -0.54
CA ALA A 71 9.04 7.61 -1.93
C ALA A 71 8.36 8.98 -1.98
N LEU A 72 9.06 9.95 -2.56
CA LEU A 72 8.68 11.36 -2.61
C LEU A 72 8.61 11.82 -4.08
N ASP A 73 7.41 12.12 -4.57
CA ASP A 73 7.13 12.36 -5.99
C ASP A 73 7.64 11.22 -6.88
N ARG A 74 8.85 11.32 -7.44
CA ARG A 74 9.53 10.32 -8.29
C ARG A 74 10.87 9.86 -7.71
N LYS A 75 11.19 10.27 -6.48
CA LYS A 75 12.49 9.98 -5.84
C LYS A 75 12.29 9.04 -4.66
N ILE A 76 13.24 8.15 -4.50
CA ILE A 76 13.34 7.28 -3.32
C ILE A 76 14.43 7.84 -2.42
N ALA A 77 14.17 7.87 -1.12
CA ALA A 77 15.12 8.36 -0.11
C ALA A 77 15.12 7.44 1.11
N SER A 78 16.26 7.36 1.79
CA SER A 78 16.32 6.90 3.18
C SER A 78 16.08 8.05 4.13
N PHE A 79 15.41 7.78 5.25
CA PHE A 79 15.08 8.77 6.26
C PHE A 79 15.37 8.22 7.66
N ASP A 80 16.31 8.84 8.35
CA ASP A 80 16.62 8.54 9.73
C ASP A 80 15.70 9.34 10.66
N LEU A 81 14.80 8.64 11.34
CA LEU A 81 13.83 9.24 12.27
C LEU A 81 14.48 9.96 13.46
N SER A 82 15.67 9.53 13.90
CA SER A 82 16.34 10.07 15.06
C SER A 82 17.06 11.39 14.78
N THR A 83 17.65 11.49 13.60
CA THR A 83 18.42 12.69 13.15
C THR A 83 17.63 13.55 12.20
N GLU A 84 16.48 13.10 11.74
CA GLU A 84 15.63 13.72 10.70
C GLU A 84 16.36 13.96 9.38
N LYS A 85 17.42 13.19 9.12
CA LYS A 85 18.18 13.28 7.88
C LYS A 85 17.53 12.47 6.77
N LEU A 86 17.32 13.12 5.64
CA LEU A 86 16.88 12.52 4.39
C LEU A 86 18.06 12.41 3.43
N ALA A 87 18.27 11.22 2.85
CA ALA A 87 19.29 10.99 1.83
C ALA A 87 18.65 10.39 0.57
N TRP A 88 18.81 11.06 -0.57
CA TRP A 88 18.29 10.59 -1.85
C TRP A 88 19.06 9.36 -2.33
N LEU A 89 18.34 8.33 -2.75
CA LEU A 89 18.90 7.06 -3.23
C LEU A 89 18.82 6.96 -4.76
N THR A 90 17.63 7.16 -5.33
CA THR A 90 17.42 7.06 -6.79
C THR A 90 16.19 7.83 -7.24
N GLU A 91 16.01 7.97 -8.55
CA GLU A 91 14.85 8.63 -9.17
C GLU A 91 14.41 7.84 -10.41
N VAL A 92 13.11 7.80 -10.68
CA VAL A 92 12.53 7.26 -11.93
C VAL A 92 11.85 8.37 -12.72
N GLU A 93 11.67 8.15 -14.04
CA GLU A 93 10.83 9.00 -14.90
C GLU A 93 11.10 10.51 -14.75
N SER A 94 12.37 10.92 -14.64
CA SER A 94 12.77 12.33 -14.49
C SER A 94 12.31 13.21 -15.66
N ASP A 95 12.04 12.60 -16.81
CA ASP A 95 11.50 13.20 -18.03
C ASP A 95 9.95 13.25 -18.07
N LEU A 96 9.26 12.64 -17.10
CA LEU A 96 7.79 12.60 -16.99
C LEU A 96 7.30 13.43 -15.79
N PRO A 97 7.28 14.78 -15.86
CA PRO A 97 7.02 15.64 -14.70
C PRO A 97 5.59 15.51 -14.13
N LEU A 98 4.66 14.91 -14.87
CA LEU A 98 3.31 14.66 -14.41
C LEU A 98 3.17 13.31 -13.69
N ASN A 99 4.19 12.45 -13.73
CA ASN A 99 4.15 11.19 -13.03
C ASN A 99 4.65 11.33 -11.59
N ARG A 100 4.10 10.49 -10.72
CA ARG A 100 4.56 10.27 -9.36
C ARG A 100 4.55 8.77 -9.05
N PHE A 101 5.26 8.39 -8.03
CA PHE A 101 5.07 7.07 -7.41
C PHE A 101 3.64 6.92 -6.87
N ASN A 102 3.21 5.70 -6.70
CA ASN A 102 1.98 5.32 -6.03
C ASN A 102 2.28 4.25 -4.99
N ASP A 103 1.79 3.03 -5.14
CA ASP A 103 2.02 1.94 -4.19
C ASP A 103 3.35 1.21 -4.45
N GLY A 104 3.89 0.58 -3.41
CA GLY A 104 5.12 -0.20 -3.48
C GLY A 104 5.31 -1.11 -2.28
N LYS A 105 6.08 -2.20 -2.48
CA LYS A 105 6.47 -3.15 -1.44
C LYS A 105 7.81 -3.77 -1.75
N CYS A 106 8.43 -4.40 -0.74
CA CYS A 106 9.62 -5.20 -0.94
C CYS A 106 9.29 -6.68 -1.10
N ASP A 107 10.00 -7.36 -2.02
CA ASP A 107 10.01 -8.81 -2.10
C ASP A 107 10.94 -9.43 -1.03
N ALA A 108 10.95 -10.75 -0.91
CA ALA A 108 11.74 -11.47 0.09
C ALA A 108 13.27 -11.36 -0.07
N LYS A 109 13.76 -10.83 -1.20
CA LYS A 109 15.18 -10.49 -1.40
C LYS A 109 15.49 -9.03 -1.03
N GLY A 110 14.47 -8.29 -0.54
CA GLY A 110 14.61 -6.89 -0.17
C GLY A 110 14.66 -5.93 -1.37
N ARG A 111 14.26 -6.34 -2.57
CA ARG A 111 14.13 -5.45 -3.72
C ARG A 111 12.80 -4.69 -3.60
N LEU A 112 12.87 -3.38 -3.76
CA LEU A 112 11.69 -2.53 -3.78
C LEU A 112 10.99 -2.64 -5.14
N TRP A 113 9.71 -2.98 -5.11
CA TRP A 113 8.80 -2.89 -6.24
C TRP A 113 7.92 -1.68 -6.02
N ILE A 114 7.88 -0.78 -6.99
CA ILE A 114 7.19 0.50 -6.84
C ILE A 114 6.61 0.93 -8.18
N GLY A 115 5.34 1.30 -8.16
CA GLY A 115 4.63 1.73 -9.33
C GLY A 115 4.52 3.24 -9.47
N THR A 116 4.27 3.68 -10.70
CA THR A 116 3.99 5.08 -11.03
C THR A 116 2.59 5.24 -11.62
N LEU A 117 2.09 6.46 -11.55
CA LEU A 117 0.90 6.93 -12.25
C LEU A 117 1.10 8.38 -12.70
N SER A 118 0.32 8.80 -13.69
CA SER A 118 0.21 10.22 -14.02
C SER A 118 -0.79 10.91 -13.07
N THR A 119 -0.44 12.07 -12.53
CA THR A 119 -1.35 12.91 -11.73
C THR A 119 -2.58 13.39 -12.51
N LYS A 120 -2.61 13.16 -13.83
CA LYS A 120 -3.78 13.35 -14.70
C LYS A 120 -4.54 12.05 -14.95
N PHE A 121 -4.15 10.96 -14.32
CA PHE A 121 -4.72 9.62 -14.52
C PHE A 121 -4.77 9.20 -16.00
N THR A 122 -3.77 9.61 -16.77
CA THR A 122 -3.69 9.29 -18.20
C THR A 122 -3.50 7.79 -18.37
N LYS A 123 -4.39 7.17 -19.13
CA LYS A 123 -4.36 5.73 -19.38
C LYS A 123 -3.02 5.31 -19.99
N GLY A 124 -2.41 4.28 -19.40
CA GLY A 124 -1.19 3.66 -19.93
C GLY A 124 0.09 4.49 -19.73
N SER A 125 0.08 5.51 -18.84
CA SER A 125 1.25 6.38 -18.62
C SER A 125 2.10 6.01 -17.41
N GLY A 126 1.66 5.03 -16.62
CA GLY A 126 2.39 4.51 -15.48
C GLY A 126 3.19 3.25 -15.81
N SER A 127 4.08 2.88 -14.91
CA SER A 127 4.95 1.70 -15.00
C SER A 127 5.16 1.09 -13.62
N LEU A 128 5.59 -0.17 -13.57
CA LEU A 128 6.09 -0.82 -12.36
C LEU A 128 7.59 -0.98 -12.48
N TYR A 129 8.31 -0.54 -11.46
CA TYR A 129 9.77 -0.64 -11.36
C TYR A 129 10.17 -1.58 -10.23
N ARG A 130 11.30 -2.26 -10.42
CA ARG A 130 12.04 -2.99 -9.39
C ARG A 130 13.36 -2.27 -9.14
N VAL A 131 13.70 -2.04 -7.87
CA VAL A 131 14.96 -1.41 -7.47
C VAL A 131 15.67 -2.37 -6.51
N GLY A 132 16.88 -2.78 -6.86
CA GLY A 132 17.74 -3.66 -6.05
C GLY A 132 18.87 -2.90 -5.34
N LYS A 133 19.84 -3.66 -4.85
CA LYS A 133 21.01 -3.14 -4.10
C LYS A 133 21.86 -2.13 -4.86
N ASP A 134 21.87 -2.19 -6.16
CA ASP A 134 22.62 -1.24 -7.00
C ASP A 134 21.89 0.10 -7.21
N LEU A 135 20.69 0.24 -6.63
CA LEU A 135 19.82 1.42 -6.68
C LEU A 135 19.40 1.82 -8.12
N LYS A 136 19.52 0.90 -9.08
CA LYS A 136 19.07 1.14 -10.45
C LYS A 136 17.64 0.67 -10.64
N PRO A 137 16.72 1.57 -11.04
CA PRO A 137 15.37 1.18 -11.36
C PRO A 137 15.30 0.38 -12.66
N GLU A 138 14.70 -0.80 -12.60
CA GLU A 138 14.43 -1.65 -13.75
C GLU A 138 12.93 -1.73 -13.99
N LYS A 139 12.47 -1.32 -15.17
CA LYS A 139 11.07 -1.39 -15.53
C LYS A 139 10.65 -2.84 -15.74
N GLN A 140 9.60 -3.27 -15.00
CA GLN A 140 9.05 -4.62 -15.06
C GLN A 140 7.74 -4.68 -15.86
N LEU A 141 6.87 -3.68 -15.69
CA LEU A 141 5.64 -3.53 -16.45
C LEU A 141 5.53 -2.09 -16.93
N ASP A 142 4.92 -1.90 -18.08
CA ASP A 142 4.58 -0.59 -18.66
C ASP A 142 3.09 -0.48 -19.00
N GLN A 143 2.70 0.68 -19.52
CA GLN A 143 1.32 0.97 -19.94
C GLN A 143 0.28 0.77 -18.82
N LEU A 144 0.70 0.92 -17.57
CA LEU A 144 -0.20 0.92 -16.42
C LEU A 144 -0.92 2.27 -16.32
N THR A 145 -2.06 2.27 -15.67
CA THR A 145 -2.82 3.50 -15.44
C THR A 145 -2.67 3.97 -14.00
N ILE A 146 -2.97 3.11 -13.05
CA ILE A 146 -2.83 3.36 -11.62
C ILE A 146 -2.25 2.09 -10.99
N SER A 147 -0.91 2.01 -10.94
CA SER A 147 -0.21 0.91 -10.28
C SER A 147 -0.54 0.93 -8.79
N ASN A 148 -1.04 -0.18 -8.29
CA ASN A 148 -1.53 -0.31 -6.93
C ASN A 148 -1.13 -1.64 -6.30
N GLY A 149 -1.92 -2.17 -5.41
CA GLY A 149 -1.69 -3.30 -4.55
C GLY A 149 -0.81 -4.41 -5.11
N MET A 150 0.12 -4.87 -4.29
CA MET A 150 1.03 -5.96 -4.63
C MET A 150 1.26 -6.88 -3.43
N ALA A 151 1.41 -8.18 -3.70
CA ALA A 151 1.69 -9.19 -2.68
C ALA A 151 2.40 -10.40 -3.32
N TRP A 152 3.17 -11.13 -2.51
CA TRP A 152 3.81 -12.38 -2.91
C TRP A 152 3.29 -13.51 -2.03
N THR A 153 3.18 -14.71 -2.61
CA THR A 153 2.91 -15.93 -1.83
C THR A 153 4.09 -16.25 -0.91
N ALA A 154 3.83 -16.95 0.20
CA ALA A 154 4.85 -17.33 1.19
C ALA A 154 5.98 -18.19 0.59
N ASP A 155 5.68 -18.99 -0.45
CA ASP A 155 6.68 -19.76 -1.21
C ASP A 155 7.45 -18.93 -2.24
N ASN A 156 7.11 -17.64 -2.39
CA ASN A 156 7.71 -16.70 -3.35
C ASN A 156 7.65 -17.17 -4.81
N GLN A 157 6.61 -17.93 -5.21
CA GLN A 157 6.42 -18.38 -6.58
C GLN A 157 5.37 -17.58 -7.36
N THR A 158 4.53 -16.82 -6.65
CA THR A 158 3.49 -16.01 -7.28
C THR A 158 3.54 -14.57 -6.78
N PHE A 159 3.49 -13.64 -7.73
CA PHE A 159 3.32 -12.21 -7.51
C PHE A 159 1.91 -11.78 -7.93
N TYR A 160 1.17 -11.19 -7.02
CA TYR A 160 -0.14 -10.59 -7.28
C TYR A 160 0.00 -9.09 -7.46
N PHE A 161 -0.69 -8.54 -8.46
CA PHE A 161 -0.58 -7.12 -8.82
C PHE A 161 -1.91 -6.54 -9.30
N ILE A 162 -2.14 -5.27 -8.96
CA ILE A 162 -3.33 -4.50 -9.33
C ILE A 162 -2.93 -3.29 -10.19
N ASP A 163 -3.55 -3.15 -11.37
CA ASP A 163 -3.73 -1.88 -12.06
C ASP A 163 -5.20 -1.50 -11.91
N THR A 164 -5.50 -0.57 -11.02
CA THR A 164 -6.83 -0.26 -10.48
C THR A 164 -7.95 -0.19 -11.52
N PRO A 165 -7.79 0.54 -12.66
CA PRO A 165 -8.88 0.66 -13.63
C PRO A 165 -9.23 -0.64 -14.34
N THR A 166 -8.38 -1.65 -14.26
CA THR A 166 -8.66 -2.97 -14.84
C THR A 166 -9.67 -3.77 -14.03
N ARG A 167 -9.87 -3.43 -12.74
CA ARG A 167 -10.68 -4.18 -11.78
C ARG A 167 -10.26 -5.65 -11.64
N GLN A 168 -8.98 -5.91 -11.85
CA GLN A 168 -8.42 -7.25 -11.82
C GLN A 168 -7.25 -7.33 -10.85
N ILE A 169 -7.16 -8.46 -10.14
CA ILE A 169 -5.93 -8.88 -9.48
C ILE A 169 -5.28 -9.89 -10.41
N LYS A 170 -4.13 -9.55 -10.95
CA LYS A 170 -3.35 -10.41 -11.85
C LYS A 170 -2.33 -11.21 -11.06
N ALA A 171 -2.18 -12.49 -11.38
CA ALA A 171 -1.14 -13.35 -10.89
C ALA A 171 -0.04 -13.53 -11.93
N TYR A 172 1.19 -13.43 -11.49
CA TYR A 172 2.40 -13.66 -12.29
C TYR A 172 3.20 -14.79 -11.64
N HIS A 173 3.82 -15.65 -12.45
CA HIS A 173 4.93 -16.47 -11.97
C HIS A 173 6.05 -15.55 -11.54
N PHE A 174 6.65 -15.83 -10.39
CA PHE A 174 7.71 -15.03 -9.82
C PHE A 174 8.93 -15.88 -9.56
N GLU A 175 10.08 -15.45 -10.09
CA GLU A 175 11.37 -16.09 -9.83
C GLU A 175 12.12 -15.28 -8.76
N LEU A 176 12.25 -15.84 -7.56
CA LEU A 176 12.78 -15.11 -6.41
C LEU A 176 14.24 -14.67 -6.63
N GLU A 177 15.09 -15.50 -7.24
CA GLU A 177 16.52 -15.17 -7.39
C GLU A 177 16.74 -14.00 -8.35
N THR A 178 16.05 -14.00 -9.48
CA THR A 178 16.20 -12.97 -10.52
C THR A 178 15.22 -11.80 -10.33
N GLY A 179 14.05 -12.04 -9.72
CA GLY A 179 12.93 -11.11 -9.67
C GLY A 179 12.21 -10.97 -11.00
N GLU A 180 12.34 -11.93 -11.91
CA GLU A 180 11.59 -11.98 -13.15
C GLU A 180 10.13 -12.33 -12.87
N ILE A 181 9.23 -11.74 -13.66
CA ILE A 181 7.79 -12.01 -13.60
C ILE A 181 7.26 -12.39 -14.98
N GLU A 182 6.38 -13.39 -15.01
CA GLU A 182 5.68 -13.80 -16.24
C GLU A 182 4.18 -13.88 -15.95
N PHE A 183 3.36 -13.23 -16.78
CA PHE A 183 1.91 -13.26 -16.60
C PHE A 183 1.38 -14.69 -16.66
N ASN A 184 0.61 -15.06 -15.62
CA ASN A 184 0.00 -16.38 -15.50
C ASN A 184 -1.51 -16.30 -15.82
N ARG A 185 -2.26 -15.55 -15.00
CA ARG A 185 -3.73 -15.47 -15.11
C ARG A 185 -4.30 -14.24 -14.41
N VAL A 186 -5.56 -13.96 -14.66
CA VAL A 186 -6.36 -13.13 -13.75
C VAL A 186 -6.79 -14.01 -12.58
N ALA A 187 -6.38 -13.63 -11.35
CA ALA A 187 -6.69 -14.34 -10.13
C ALA A 187 -8.08 -13.98 -9.59
N VAL A 188 -8.44 -12.70 -9.64
CA VAL A 188 -9.74 -12.18 -9.20
C VAL A 188 -10.22 -11.13 -10.19
N GLU A 189 -11.50 -11.20 -10.56
CA GLU A 189 -12.23 -10.14 -11.26
C GLU A 189 -13.19 -9.47 -10.26
N ILE A 190 -13.10 -8.13 -10.15
CA ILE A 190 -13.87 -7.35 -9.19
C ILE A 190 -14.99 -6.64 -9.93
N SER A 191 -16.23 -6.95 -9.54
CA SER A 191 -17.41 -6.35 -10.15
C SER A 191 -17.56 -4.84 -9.81
N GLU A 192 -18.25 -4.10 -10.67
CA GLU A 192 -18.32 -2.64 -10.60
C GLU A 192 -18.96 -2.13 -9.29
N GLU A 193 -19.93 -2.85 -8.77
CA GLU A 193 -20.64 -2.52 -7.53
C GLU A 193 -19.77 -2.60 -6.28
N LEU A 194 -18.62 -3.27 -6.34
CA LEU A 194 -17.69 -3.40 -5.22
C LEU A 194 -16.63 -2.27 -5.16
N GLY A 195 -16.72 -1.28 -6.04
CA GLY A 195 -15.74 -0.20 -6.12
C GLY A 195 -14.48 -0.60 -6.92
N PHE A 196 -13.37 0.04 -6.65
CA PHE A 196 -12.10 -0.20 -7.36
C PHE A 196 -11.08 -0.84 -6.42
N PRO A 197 -10.37 -1.91 -6.84
CA PRO A 197 -9.29 -2.47 -6.04
C PRO A 197 -8.14 -1.46 -5.94
N ASP A 198 -7.60 -1.33 -4.73
CA ASP A 198 -6.56 -0.37 -4.39
C ASP A 198 -5.37 -1.08 -3.73
N GLY A 199 -4.87 -0.65 -2.59
CA GLY A 199 -3.81 -1.34 -1.89
C GLY A 199 -4.24 -2.70 -1.35
N MET A 200 -3.30 -3.66 -1.25
CA MET A 200 -3.59 -5.01 -0.73
C MET A 200 -2.46 -5.56 0.13
N CYS A 201 -2.79 -6.53 0.98
CA CYS A 201 -1.85 -7.41 1.65
C CYS A 201 -2.30 -8.87 1.57
N ILE A 202 -1.46 -9.80 2.00
CA ILE A 202 -1.73 -11.24 2.02
C ILE A 202 -1.67 -11.74 3.45
N ASP A 203 -2.53 -12.72 3.80
CA ASP A 203 -2.47 -13.38 5.09
C ASP A 203 -1.72 -14.73 5.02
N GLN A 204 -1.48 -15.34 6.19
CA GLN A 204 -0.77 -16.62 6.30
C GLN A 204 -1.50 -17.81 5.67
N GLU A 205 -2.79 -17.66 5.36
CA GLU A 205 -3.58 -18.66 4.62
C GLU A 205 -3.48 -18.45 3.10
N GLY A 206 -2.75 -17.41 2.65
CA GLY A 206 -2.58 -17.05 1.25
C GLY A 206 -3.76 -16.30 0.65
N MET A 207 -4.67 -15.76 1.48
CA MET A 207 -5.80 -14.96 1.01
C MET A 207 -5.41 -13.48 0.89
N LEU A 208 -5.94 -12.81 -0.12
CA LEU A 208 -5.66 -11.40 -0.39
C LEU A 208 -6.68 -10.50 0.30
N TRP A 209 -6.19 -9.58 1.13
CA TRP A 209 -6.98 -8.50 1.72
C TRP A 209 -6.78 -7.25 0.87
N VAL A 210 -7.86 -6.80 0.24
CA VAL A 210 -7.84 -5.73 -0.76
C VAL A 210 -8.73 -4.60 -0.30
N ALA A 211 -8.17 -3.40 -0.20
CA ALA A 211 -8.93 -2.19 0.01
C ALA A 211 -9.70 -1.83 -1.27
N HIS A 212 -10.94 -1.41 -1.12
CA HIS A 212 -11.78 -1.05 -2.25
C HIS A 212 -12.17 0.42 -2.20
N TYR A 213 -11.59 1.23 -3.07
CA TYR A 213 -11.95 2.63 -3.26
C TYR A 213 -13.36 2.76 -3.83
N GLY A 214 -14.26 3.42 -3.08
CA GLY A 214 -15.70 3.45 -3.38
C GLY A 214 -16.46 2.19 -2.96
N GLY A 215 -15.80 1.21 -2.33
CA GLY A 215 -16.42 -0.05 -1.87
C GLY A 215 -16.68 -0.13 -0.37
N SER A 216 -16.32 0.91 0.40
CA SER A 216 -16.59 1.02 1.85
C SER A 216 -16.03 -0.14 2.67
N GLY A 217 -14.84 -0.65 2.34
CA GLY A 217 -14.23 -1.72 3.13
C GLY A 217 -13.00 -2.36 2.55
N VAL A 218 -12.50 -3.34 3.31
CA VAL A 218 -11.45 -4.27 2.88
C VAL A 218 -12.10 -5.63 2.63
N TYR A 219 -11.78 -6.23 1.51
CA TYR A 219 -12.38 -7.47 1.02
C TYR A 219 -11.32 -8.57 1.01
N ARG A 220 -11.64 -9.71 1.59
CA ARG A 220 -10.77 -10.90 1.61
C ARG A 220 -11.13 -11.84 0.49
N TRP A 221 -10.19 -12.06 -0.42
CA TRP A 221 -10.37 -12.85 -1.63
C TRP A 221 -9.53 -14.12 -1.60
N ASN A 222 -10.10 -15.21 -2.09
CA ASN A 222 -9.34 -16.43 -2.41
C ASN A 222 -8.74 -16.27 -3.82
N PRO A 223 -7.41 -16.06 -3.97
CA PRO A 223 -6.82 -15.84 -5.28
C PRO A 223 -6.76 -17.11 -6.15
N THR A 224 -7.02 -18.29 -5.58
CA THR A 224 -7.05 -19.55 -6.33
C THR A 224 -8.39 -19.74 -7.04
N THR A 225 -9.50 -19.44 -6.34
CA THR A 225 -10.85 -19.61 -6.87
C THR A 225 -11.47 -18.34 -7.44
N GLY A 226 -10.92 -17.16 -7.07
CA GLY A 226 -11.48 -15.86 -7.39
C GLY A 226 -12.69 -15.46 -6.52
N GLU A 227 -13.01 -16.24 -5.50
CA GLU A 227 -14.19 -16.03 -4.65
C GLU A 227 -13.94 -15.02 -3.54
N LEU A 228 -14.93 -14.15 -3.28
CA LEU A 228 -14.97 -13.30 -2.10
C LEU A 228 -15.31 -14.15 -0.86
N ILE A 229 -14.43 -14.12 0.14
CA ILE A 229 -14.59 -14.86 1.40
C ILE A 229 -15.36 -14.02 2.42
N GLU A 230 -14.92 -12.77 2.63
CA GLU A 230 -15.47 -11.89 3.66
C GLU A 230 -15.17 -10.41 3.38
N LYS A 231 -15.84 -9.52 4.11
CA LYS A 231 -15.66 -8.07 4.03
C LYS A 231 -15.56 -7.48 5.44
N ILE A 232 -14.58 -6.61 5.64
CA ILE A 232 -14.55 -5.65 6.74
C ILE A 232 -15.24 -4.37 6.24
N GLU A 233 -16.44 -4.11 6.73
CA GLU A 233 -17.17 -2.90 6.37
C GLU A 233 -16.75 -1.71 7.22
N LEU A 234 -16.52 -0.56 6.59
CA LEU A 234 -16.12 0.68 7.24
C LEU A 234 -17.11 1.81 6.91
N PRO A 235 -17.31 2.77 7.85
CA PRO A 235 -18.27 3.85 7.69
C PRO A 235 -17.74 4.99 6.80
N VAL A 236 -16.96 4.67 5.78
CA VAL A 236 -16.34 5.60 4.84
C VAL A 236 -16.31 4.99 3.44
N PRO A 237 -16.53 5.76 2.37
CA PRO A 237 -16.60 5.19 1.02
C PRO A 237 -15.23 4.83 0.44
N HIS A 238 -14.19 5.63 0.72
CA HIS A 238 -12.88 5.49 0.07
C HIS A 238 -11.87 4.84 1.00
N VAL A 239 -11.74 3.51 0.90
CA VAL A 239 -10.73 2.71 1.59
C VAL A 239 -9.60 2.48 0.61
N THR A 240 -8.37 2.84 1.00
CA THR A 240 -7.24 2.98 0.07
C THR A 240 -6.22 1.85 0.20
N SER A 241 -5.84 1.45 1.42
CA SER A 241 -4.85 0.39 1.60
C SER A 241 -5.01 -0.33 2.93
N CYS A 242 -4.32 -1.46 3.10
CA CYS A 242 -4.29 -2.18 4.35
C CYS A 242 -2.98 -2.94 4.55
N ALA A 243 -2.58 -3.08 5.83
CA ALA A 243 -1.41 -3.88 6.22
C ALA A 243 -1.63 -4.52 7.59
N PHE A 244 -1.15 -5.74 7.74
CA PHE A 244 -1.11 -6.41 9.04
C PHE A 244 -0.01 -5.87 9.94
N GLY A 245 -0.26 -5.90 11.24
CA GLY A 245 0.71 -5.53 12.27
C GLY A 245 0.24 -5.91 13.67
N GLY A 246 0.83 -5.25 14.67
CA GLY A 246 0.66 -5.62 16.07
C GLY A 246 1.55 -6.80 16.46
N SER A 247 1.70 -7.04 17.77
CA SER A 247 2.63 -8.07 18.30
C SER A 247 2.34 -9.50 17.80
N ASN A 248 1.09 -9.78 17.41
CA ASN A 248 0.68 -11.07 16.89
C ASN A 248 0.42 -11.07 15.37
N MET A 249 0.68 -9.94 14.67
CA MET A 249 0.35 -9.76 13.26
C MET A 249 -1.14 -10.02 12.93
N ASP A 250 -2.04 -9.75 13.87
CA ASP A 250 -3.49 -9.98 13.79
C ASP A 250 -4.30 -8.67 13.82
N THR A 251 -3.63 -7.54 13.68
CA THR A 251 -4.24 -6.22 13.61
C THR A 251 -4.07 -5.66 12.21
N LEU A 252 -5.16 -5.41 11.51
CA LEU A 252 -5.14 -4.77 10.21
C LEU A 252 -5.23 -3.25 10.40
N LEU A 253 -4.21 -2.53 9.97
CA LEU A 253 -4.25 -1.08 9.78
C LEU A 253 -4.86 -0.80 8.40
N ILE A 254 -5.89 0.03 8.35
CA ILE A 254 -6.61 0.35 7.12
C ILE A 254 -6.60 1.86 6.93
N THR A 255 -6.08 2.33 5.82
CA THR A 255 -6.06 3.75 5.44
C THR A 255 -7.27 4.13 4.60
N THR A 256 -7.65 5.41 4.65
CA THR A 256 -8.81 5.93 3.92
C THR A 256 -8.54 7.34 3.39
N ALA A 257 -9.41 7.84 2.52
CA ALA A 257 -9.23 9.12 1.86
C ALA A 257 -10.47 10.03 1.93
N GLN A 258 -10.20 11.34 1.97
CA GLN A 258 -11.17 12.40 1.71
C GLN A 258 -11.23 12.80 0.23
N GLU A 259 -10.20 12.42 -0.53
CA GLU A 259 -10.09 12.74 -1.96
C GLU A 259 -11.35 12.32 -2.71
N ASN A 260 -11.78 13.14 -3.68
CA ASN A 260 -12.99 12.97 -4.49
C ASN A 260 -14.33 13.02 -3.72
N LEU A 261 -14.34 13.34 -2.42
CA LEU A 261 -15.56 13.58 -1.67
C LEU A 261 -15.97 15.05 -1.72
N SER A 262 -17.24 15.29 -1.99
CA SER A 262 -17.83 16.62 -1.86
C SER A 262 -17.96 17.04 -0.39
N LYS A 263 -18.16 18.33 -0.13
CA LYS A 263 -18.36 18.84 1.24
C LYS A 263 -19.56 18.20 1.95
N ASP A 264 -20.60 17.82 1.22
CA ASP A 264 -21.77 17.19 1.82
C ASP A 264 -21.50 15.70 2.12
N GLN A 265 -20.78 15.01 1.27
CA GLN A 265 -20.32 13.65 1.56
C GLN A 265 -19.35 13.61 2.75
N LEU A 266 -18.45 14.60 2.91
CA LEU A 266 -17.60 14.70 4.11
C LEU A 266 -18.39 14.92 5.41
N LYS A 267 -19.58 15.53 5.35
CA LYS A 267 -20.50 15.61 6.51
C LYS A 267 -21.21 14.29 6.77
N GLU A 268 -21.55 13.56 5.71
CA GLU A 268 -22.19 12.25 5.79
C GLU A 268 -21.21 11.17 6.28
N TYR A 269 -19.94 11.26 5.84
CA TYR A 269 -18.87 10.33 6.19
C TYR A 269 -17.73 11.03 6.96
N PRO A 270 -17.97 11.49 8.21
CA PRO A 270 -17.04 12.37 8.94
C PRO A 270 -15.72 11.69 9.33
N LEU A 271 -15.64 10.35 9.25
CA LEU A 271 -14.42 9.59 9.51
C LEU A 271 -13.57 9.36 8.24
N SER A 272 -13.95 9.92 7.08
CA SER A 272 -13.15 9.82 5.87
C SER A 272 -11.79 10.49 6.06
N GLY A 273 -10.72 9.78 5.67
CA GLY A 273 -9.33 10.19 5.90
C GLY A 273 -8.77 9.77 7.26
N ASP A 274 -9.60 9.20 8.15
CA ASP A 274 -9.10 8.55 9.36
C ASP A 274 -8.53 7.16 9.04
N VAL A 275 -7.77 6.63 9.97
CA VAL A 275 -7.15 5.31 9.85
C VAL A 275 -7.83 4.37 10.84
N PHE A 276 -8.11 3.13 10.40
CA PHE A 276 -8.83 2.16 11.20
C PHE A 276 -7.93 1.01 11.63
N LEU A 277 -8.10 0.56 12.87
CA LEU A 277 -7.49 -0.66 13.39
C LEU A 277 -8.58 -1.71 13.59
N VAL A 278 -8.39 -2.88 12.99
CA VAL A 278 -9.32 -4.00 13.08
C VAL A 278 -8.57 -5.25 13.51
N LYS A 279 -9.07 -5.92 14.55
CA LYS A 279 -8.59 -7.26 14.91
C LYS A 279 -9.21 -8.31 14.00
N THR A 280 -8.35 -9.19 13.47
CA THR A 280 -8.73 -10.29 12.61
C THR A 280 -8.46 -11.64 13.29
N GLU A 281 -9.14 -12.70 12.86
CA GLU A 281 -8.84 -14.06 13.29
C GLU A 281 -7.63 -14.64 12.55
N THR A 282 -7.36 -14.13 11.35
CA THR A 282 -6.20 -14.49 10.55
C THR A 282 -5.02 -13.57 10.89
N ARG A 283 -3.82 -13.98 10.49
CA ARG A 283 -2.59 -13.23 10.70
C ARG A 283 -1.92 -12.95 9.37
N GLY A 284 -1.28 -11.79 9.29
CA GLY A 284 -0.36 -11.50 8.19
C GLY A 284 1.07 -11.92 8.49
N GLU A 285 1.95 -11.62 7.56
CA GLU A 285 3.39 -11.76 7.71
C GLU A 285 4.04 -10.38 7.89
N GLU A 286 5.23 -10.36 8.50
CA GLU A 286 6.03 -9.14 8.59
C GLU A 286 6.42 -8.66 7.19
N ALA A 287 6.31 -7.35 6.97
CA ALA A 287 6.70 -6.75 5.70
C ALA A 287 8.22 -6.86 5.49
N ASN A 288 8.63 -7.26 4.30
CA ASN A 288 10.04 -7.26 3.90
C ASN A 288 10.59 -5.83 3.89
N ARG A 289 11.90 -5.69 4.12
CA ARG A 289 12.61 -4.42 4.15
C ARG A 289 13.39 -4.20 2.88
N PHE A 290 13.60 -2.94 2.54
CA PHE A 290 14.47 -2.60 1.42
C PHE A 290 15.93 -2.81 1.81
N VAL A 291 16.65 -3.53 0.95
CA VAL A 291 18.08 -3.83 1.09
C VAL A 291 18.84 -3.15 -0.03
N TYR A 292 19.77 -2.22 0.33
CA TYR A 292 20.53 -1.41 -0.63
C TYR A 292 21.94 -1.11 -0.15
#